data_7017d3d1ab5b34ba61b19e083709a501
#
_entry.id   7017d3d1ab5b34ba61b19e083709a501
#
_cell.length_a   1.000
_cell.length_b   1.000
_cell.length_c   1.000
_cell.angle_alpha   90.00
_cell.angle_beta   90.00
_cell.angle_gamma   90.00
#
_symmetry.space_group_name_H-M   'P 1'
#
loop_
_entity.id
_entity.type
_entity.pdbx_description
1 polymer ?
#
loop_
_entity_poly.entity_id
_entity_poly.type
_entity_poly.pdbx_seq_one_letter_code
_entity_poly.pdbx_strand_id
1 'polypeptide(L)'
;HNMRYTETGGTGRVAMLLHSRYGLAAMLMAALACLGALALRKKSPMLALGMVAAAAAGALAAFLSRKFYDHYLILGAPMAVLGLAAALAAIQKPRVRAVSAIVLTCCCALWLGINGHAANRTRLSERADWAQFTADAQALMAQVPQDERDRFMAYRVEPRWYVAAEALPCMRFYFLQEVLAQADPAVMDEIVQTFETDPPRWLVIYYNRAFNPPYDARVAAIFETNYEFVDAAGQYQLLRLKEGLPCEPNS
;
A
#
# COMPACT_ATOMS: atom_id res chain seq x y z
N HIS A 1 13.80 -6.69 2.70
CA HIS A 1 13.63 -5.28 3.08
C HIS A 1 12.28 -5.07 3.80
N ASN A 2 11.17 -5.62 3.29
CA ASN A 2 9.84 -5.47 3.91
C ASN A 2 9.67 -6.17 5.29
N MET A 3 10.58 -7.04 5.69
CA MET A 3 10.49 -7.73 6.98
C MET A 3 10.78 -6.84 8.21
N ARG A 4 11.48 -5.72 8.04
CA ARG A 4 11.86 -4.82 9.12
C ARG A 4 10.73 -3.90 9.60
N TYR A 5 9.67 -3.72 8.80
CA TYR A 5 8.60 -2.75 9.09
C TYR A 5 7.38 -3.31 9.84
N THR A 6 7.46 -4.51 10.41
CA THR A 6 6.30 -5.15 11.02
C THR A 6 6.54 -5.53 12.47
N GLU A 7 6.11 -4.67 13.35
CA GLU A 7 5.97 -4.95 14.79
C GLU A 7 4.62 -5.60 15.10
N THR A 8 4.52 -6.92 15.01
CA THR A 8 3.41 -7.63 15.65
C THR A 8 3.86 -9.01 16.10
N GLY A 9 3.70 -9.30 17.38
CA GLY A 9 4.07 -10.58 17.99
C GLY A 9 3.37 -11.78 17.33
N GLY A 10 4.07 -12.93 17.33
CA GLY A 10 3.69 -14.12 16.53
C GLY A 10 2.32 -14.74 16.81
N THR A 11 1.77 -14.60 18.01
CA THR A 11 0.48 -15.21 18.40
C THR A 11 -0.76 -14.48 17.87
N GLY A 12 -0.68 -13.17 17.64
CA GLY A 12 -1.78 -12.39 17.07
C GLY A 12 -2.02 -12.64 15.58
N ARG A 13 -1.03 -13.17 14.86
CA ARG A 13 -1.07 -13.33 13.40
C ARG A 13 -1.99 -14.45 12.93
N VAL A 14 -1.95 -15.59 13.61
CA VAL A 14 -2.83 -16.73 13.27
C VAL A 14 -4.27 -16.37 13.58
N ALA A 15 -4.53 -15.72 14.70
CA ALA A 15 -5.87 -15.24 15.05
C ALA A 15 -6.37 -14.20 14.04
N MET A 16 -5.53 -13.26 13.62
CA MET A 16 -5.86 -12.24 12.59
C MET A 16 -6.15 -12.88 11.23
N LEU A 17 -5.40 -13.92 10.83
CA LEU A 17 -5.66 -14.72 9.63
C LEU A 17 -7.01 -15.42 9.69
N LEU A 18 -7.33 -16.07 10.81
CA LEU A 18 -8.56 -16.83 10.96
C LEU A 18 -9.81 -15.95 11.05
N HIS A 19 -9.69 -14.71 11.53
CA HIS A 19 -10.82 -13.80 11.72
C HIS A 19 -10.95 -12.73 10.63
N SER A 20 -9.98 -12.62 9.71
CA SER A 20 -10.06 -11.68 8.60
C SER A 20 -10.77 -12.28 7.38
N ARG A 21 -11.51 -11.45 6.64
CA ARG A 21 -12.10 -11.84 5.35
C ARG A 21 -11.06 -12.34 4.34
N TYR A 22 -9.84 -11.86 4.46
CA TYR A 22 -8.70 -12.27 3.61
C TYR A 22 -8.20 -13.66 3.97
N GLY A 23 -8.08 -13.96 5.26
CA GLY A 23 -7.72 -15.29 5.73
C GLY A 23 -8.77 -16.33 5.33
N LEU A 24 -10.05 -16.00 5.42
CA LEU A 24 -11.14 -16.86 4.97
C LEU A 24 -11.05 -17.13 3.46
N ALA A 25 -10.81 -16.10 2.65
CA ALA A 25 -10.63 -16.23 1.20
C ALA A 25 -9.41 -17.08 0.85
N ALA A 26 -8.27 -16.88 1.53
CA ALA A 26 -7.06 -17.67 1.34
C ALA A 26 -7.27 -19.15 1.70
N MET A 27 -7.96 -19.43 2.82
CA MET A 27 -8.31 -20.79 3.22
C MET A 27 -9.25 -21.46 2.20
N LEU A 28 -10.24 -20.74 1.69
CA LEU A 28 -11.16 -21.25 0.67
C LEU A 28 -10.39 -21.59 -0.62
N MET A 29 -9.51 -20.70 -1.08
CA MET A 29 -8.68 -20.94 -2.26
C MET A 29 -7.76 -22.16 -2.07
N ALA A 30 -7.13 -22.30 -0.93
CA ALA A 30 -6.31 -23.46 -0.61
C ALA A 30 -7.14 -24.75 -0.58
N ALA A 31 -8.34 -24.72 0.02
CA ALA A 31 -9.25 -25.86 0.04
C ALA A 31 -9.67 -26.28 -1.38
N LEU A 32 -10.00 -25.32 -2.26
CA LEU A 32 -10.35 -25.60 -3.66
C LEU A 32 -9.17 -26.21 -4.43
N ALA A 33 -7.97 -25.71 -4.23
CA ALA A 33 -6.76 -26.28 -4.83
C ALA A 33 -6.51 -27.71 -4.35
N CYS A 34 -6.67 -27.99 -3.05
CA CYS A 34 -6.55 -29.32 -2.47
C CYS A 34 -7.62 -30.29 -3.00
N LEU A 35 -8.87 -29.86 -3.11
CA LEU A 35 -9.95 -30.66 -3.69
C LEU A 35 -9.66 -31.03 -5.13
N GLY A 36 -9.15 -30.10 -5.93
CA GLY A 36 -8.72 -30.36 -7.29
C GLY A 36 -7.54 -31.33 -7.38
N ALA A 37 -6.56 -31.17 -6.50
CA ALA A 37 -5.43 -32.08 -6.41
C ALA A 37 -5.88 -33.52 -6.06
N LEU A 38 -6.81 -33.65 -5.11
CA LEU A 38 -7.41 -34.95 -4.76
C LEU A 38 -8.16 -35.58 -5.95
N ALA A 39 -8.89 -34.77 -6.70
CA ALA A 39 -9.61 -35.23 -7.90
C ALA A 39 -8.66 -35.72 -9.00
N LEU A 40 -7.50 -35.06 -9.15
CA LEU A 40 -6.50 -35.37 -10.19
C LEU A 40 -5.46 -36.41 -9.79
N ARG A 41 -5.31 -36.76 -8.51
CA ARG A 41 -4.21 -37.57 -7.97
C ARG A 41 -3.97 -38.91 -8.72
N LYS A 42 -5.04 -39.53 -9.22
CA LYS A 42 -4.94 -40.82 -9.96
C LYS A 42 -4.72 -40.63 -11.47
N LYS A 43 -5.17 -39.50 -12.05
CA LYS A 43 -5.10 -39.23 -13.49
C LYS A 43 -3.85 -38.44 -13.90
N SER A 44 -3.44 -37.49 -13.07
CA SER A 44 -2.33 -36.57 -13.33
C SER A 44 -1.62 -36.21 -12.02
N PRO A 45 -0.84 -37.15 -11.44
CA PRO A 45 -0.22 -36.94 -10.13
C PRO A 45 0.74 -35.74 -10.11
N MET A 46 1.45 -35.47 -11.19
CA MET A 46 2.35 -34.32 -11.29
C MET A 46 1.59 -32.98 -11.24
N LEU A 47 0.43 -32.90 -11.92
CA LEU A 47 -0.42 -31.71 -11.85
C LEU A 47 -1.01 -31.53 -10.45
N ALA A 48 -1.45 -32.61 -9.81
CA ALA A 48 -1.94 -32.58 -8.44
C ALA A 48 -0.87 -32.09 -7.47
N LEU A 49 0.37 -32.58 -7.61
CA LEU A 49 1.50 -32.13 -6.80
C LEU A 49 1.81 -30.63 -7.05
N GLY A 50 1.83 -30.21 -8.33
CA GLY A 50 2.05 -28.82 -8.72
C GLY A 50 1.01 -27.86 -8.12
N MET A 51 -0.26 -28.27 -8.06
CA MET A 51 -1.34 -27.49 -7.44
C MET A 51 -1.14 -27.31 -5.93
N VAL A 52 -0.76 -28.38 -5.23
CA VAL A 52 -0.47 -28.31 -3.78
C VAL A 52 0.76 -27.47 -3.52
N ALA A 53 1.83 -27.64 -4.30
CA ALA A 53 3.06 -26.87 -4.17
C ALA A 53 2.81 -25.36 -4.40
N ALA A 54 2.05 -25.02 -5.45
CA ALA A 54 1.70 -23.62 -5.74
C ALA A 54 0.81 -22.99 -4.66
N ALA A 55 -0.16 -23.74 -4.13
CA ALA A 55 -1.00 -23.28 -3.00
C ALA A 55 -0.15 -23.06 -1.74
N ALA A 56 0.75 -23.98 -1.43
CA ALA A 56 1.70 -23.86 -0.32
C ALA A 56 2.65 -22.66 -0.48
N ALA A 57 3.21 -22.48 -1.69
CA ALA A 57 4.09 -21.34 -1.99
C ALA A 57 3.36 -19.99 -1.85
N GLY A 58 2.12 -19.89 -2.34
CA GLY A 58 1.27 -18.71 -2.19
C GLY A 58 0.96 -18.40 -0.73
N ALA A 59 0.61 -19.41 0.05
CA ALA A 59 0.36 -19.28 1.49
C ALA A 59 1.63 -18.85 2.23
N LEU A 60 2.79 -19.44 1.90
CA LEU A 60 4.08 -19.09 2.48
C LEU A 60 4.48 -17.65 2.14
N ALA A 61 4.32 -17.23 0.88
CA ALA A 61 4.59 -15.86 0.45
C ALA A 61 3.73 -14.83 1.21
N ALA A 62 2.43 -15.10 1.37
CA ALA A 62 1.53 -14.28 2.16
C ALA A 62 1.94 -14.22 3.64
N PHE A 63 2.32 -15.37 4.22
CA PHE A 63 2.76 -15.43 5.61
C PHE A 63 4.10 -14.72 5.85
N LEU A 64 5.06 -14.86 4.96
CA LEU A 64 6.38 -14.22 5.06
C LEU A 64 6.32 -12.70 4.88
N SER A 65 5.38 -12.20 4.08
CA SER A 65 5.21 -10.75 3.88
C SER A 65 4.77 -10.01 5.15
N ARG A 66 4.25 -10.73 6.16
CA ARG A 66 3.70 -10.20 7.42
C ARG A 66 2.58 -9.17 7.26
N LYS A 67 2.16 -8.86 6.05
CA LYS A 67 1.04 -7.98 5.72
C LYS A 67 0.11 -8.72 4.78
N PHE A 68 -1.19 -8.73 5.11
CA PHE A 68 -2.20 -9.36 4.27
C PHE A 68 -2.74 -8.31 3.29
N TYR A 69 -2.05 -8.14 2.18
CA TYR A 69 -2.53 -7.32 1.08
C TYR A 69 -3.43 -8.14 0.15
N ASP A 70 -4.49 -7.52 -0.32
CA ASP A 70 -5.46 -8.12 -1.25
C ASP A 70 -4.80 -8.72 -2.49
N HIS A 71 -3.72 -8.12 -2.97
CA HIS A 71 -3.00 -8.61 -4.15
C HIS A 71 -2.27 -9.94 -3.95
N TYR A 72 -2.01 -10.38 -2.71
CA TYR A 72 -1.45 -11.73 -2.48
C TYR A 72 -2.47 -12.83 -2.76
N LEU A 73 -3.77 -12.54 -2.67
CA LEU A 73 -4.82 -13.49 -3.05
C LEU A 73 -4.81 -13.80 -4.54
N ILE A 74 -4.33 -12.87 -5.38
CA ILE A 74 -4.22 -13.05 -6.82
C ILE A 74 -3.30 -14.24 -7.16
N LEU A 75 -2.26 -14.50 -6.35
CA LEU A 75 -1.34 -15.62 -6.55
C LEU A 75 -2.02 -16.99 -6.37
N GLY A 76 -3.01 -17.07 -5.47
CA GLY A 76 -3.76 -18.29 -5.22
C GLY A 76 -4.94 -18.51 -6.17
N ALA A 77 -5.45 -17.47 -6.80
CA ALA A 77 -6.66 -17.53 -7.61
C ALA A 77 -6.58 -18.53 -8.80
N PRO A 78 -5.50 -18.57 -9.60
CA PRO A 78 -5.39 -19.54 -10.69
C PRO A 78 -5.49 -20.99 -10.21
N MET A 79 -4.86 -21.31 -9.07
CA MET A 79 -4.89 -22.67 -8.51
C MET A 79 -6.25 -23.02 -7.95
N ALA A 80 -6.96 -22.09 -7.37
CA ALA A 80 -8.34 -22.29 -6.91
C ALA A 80 -9.29 -22.55 -8.08
N VAL A 81 -9.15 -21.80 -9.18
CA VAL A 81 -9.97 -21.99 -10.38
C VAL A 81 -9.69 -23.35 -11.03
N LEU A 82 -8.42 -23.74 -11.20
CA LEU A 82 -8.03 -25.05 -11.72
C LEU A 82 -8.52 -26.18 -10.81
N GLY A 83 -8.41 -26.00 -9.48
CA GLY A 83 -8.90 -26.95 -8.49
C GLY A 83 -10.39 -27.20 -8.59
N LEU A 84 -11.13 -26.12 -8.72
CA LEU A 84 -12.58 -26.18 -8.89
C LEU A 84 -12.99 -26.83 -10.20
N ALA A 85 -12.32 -26.47 -11.32
CA ALA A 85 -12.57 -27.10 -12.62
C ALA A 85 -12.30 -28.62 -12.57
N ALA A 86 -11.19 -29.04 -11.93
CA ALA A 86 -10.83 -30.44 -11.76
C ALA A 86 -11.85 -31.19 -10.87
N ALA A 87 -12.31 -30.56 -9.78
CA ALA A 87 -13.32 -31.14 -8.91
C ALA A 87 -14.67 -31.35 -9.63
N LEU A 88 -15.10 -30.34 -10.42
CA LEU A 88 -16.31 -30.46 -11.25
C LEU A 88 -16.18 -31.55 -12.31
N ALA A 89 -15.01 -31.63 -12.97
CA ALA A 89 -14.75 -32.66 -13.98
C ALA A 89 -14.74 -34.09 -13.41
N ALA A 90 -14.45 -34.24 -12.12
CA ALA A 90 -14.46 -35.52 -11.43
C ALA A 90 -15.89 -36.06 -11.10
N ILE A 91 -16.91 -35.22 -11.18
CA ILE A 91 -18.29 -35.58 -10.97
C ILE A 91 -18.76 -36.46 -12.15
N GLN A 92 -19.02 -37.75 -11.87
CA GLN A 92 -19.37 -38.72 -12.91
C GLN A 92 -20.82 -38.55 -13.41
N LYS A 93 -21.76 -38.14 -12.53
CA LYS A 93 -23.16 -37.94 -12.89
C LYS A 93 -23.36 -36.64 -13.67
N PRO A 94 -23.69 -36.67 -14.98
CA PRO A 94 -23.70 -35.47 -15.83
C PRO A 94 -24.69 -34.41 -15.36
N ARG A 95 -25.88 -34.84 -14.85
CA ARG A 95 -26.90 -33.93 -14.28
C ARG A 95 -26.37 -33.19 -13.05
N VAL A 96 -25.73 -33.91 -12.11
CA VAL A 96 -25.15 -33.31 -10.91
C VAL A 96 -24.05 -32.33 -11.28
N ARG A 97 -23.16 -32.71 -12.21
CA ARG A 97 -22.10 -31.83 -12.71
C ARG A 97 -22.65 -30.53 -13.33
N ALA A 98 -23.70 -30.65 -14.18
CA ALA A 98 -24.33 -29.49 -14.80
C ALA A 98 -24.98 -28.55 -13.77
N VAL A 99 -25.76 -29.09 -12.82
CA VAL A 99 -26.36 -28.31 -11.75
C VAL A 99 -25.31 -27.64 -10.89
N SER A 100 -24.26 -28.37 -10.49
CA SER A 100 -23.16 -27.79 -9.71
C SER A 100 -22.45 -26.66 -10.45
N ALA A 101 -22.20 -26.82 -11.76
CA ALA A 101 -21.60 -25.79 -12.59
C ALA A 101 -22.47 -24.53 -12.70
N ILE A 102 -23.80 -24.71 -12.90
CA ILE A 102 -24.75 -23.60 -12.97
C ILE A 102 -24.80 -22.84 -11.63
N VAL A 103 -24.99 -23.56 -10.52
CA VAL A 103 -25.03 -22.92 -9.18
C VAL A 103 -23.76 -22.15 -8.91
N LEU A 104 -22.61 -22.73 -9.20
CA LEU A 104 -21.33 -22.07 -9.00
C LEU A 104 -21.18 -20.82 -9.88
N THR A 105 -21.55 -20.92 -11.17
CA THR A 105 -21.52 -19.76 -12.08
C THR A 105 -22.42 -18.65 -11.56
N CYS A 106 -23.63 -18.97 -11.09
CA CYS A 106 -24.52 -17.98 -10.50
C CYS A 106 -23.94 -17.36 -9.22
N CYS A 107 -23.34 -18.16 -8.34
CA CYS A 107 -22.68 -17.66 -7.13
C CYS A 107 -21.49 -16.74 -7.49
N CYS A 108 -20.67 -17.12 -8.46
CA CYS A 108 -19.55 -16.30 -8.93
C CYS A 108 -20.05 -14.99 -9.57
N ALA A 109 -21.08 -15.05 -10.41
CA ALA A 109 -21.66 -13.86 -11.03
C ALA A 109 -22.24 -12.89 -9.99
N LEU A 110 -22.96 -13.43 -9.00
CA LEU A 110 -23.50 -12.63 -7.89
C LEU A 110 -22.36 -12.00 -7.07
N TRP A 111 -21.35 -12.77 -6.73
CA TRP A 111 -20.18 -12.30 -5.99
C TRP A 111 -19.43 -11.21 -6.74
N LEU A 112 -19.19 -11.40 -8.05
CA LEU A 112 -18.56 -10.41 -8.92
C LEU A 112 -19.42 -9.14 -9.05
N GLY A 113 -20.74 -9.29 -9.13
CA GLY A 113 -21.67 -8.15 -9.17
C GLY A 113 -21.57 -7.31 -7.88
N ILE A 114 -21.64 -7.97 -6.72
CA ILE A 114 -21.56 -7.28 -5.42
C ILE A 114 -20.20 -6.59 -5.26
N ASN A 115 -19.10 -7.32 -5.50
CA ASN A 115 -17.76 -6.76 -5.32
C ASN A 115 -17.40 -5.75 -6.41
N GLY A 116 -17.86 -5.94 -7.64
CA GLY A 116 -17.69 -4.98 -8.73
C GLY A 116 -18.42 -3.67 -8.43
N HIS A 117 -19.62 -3.71 -7.85
CA HIS A 117 -20.33 -2.52 -7.42
C HIS A 117 -19.59 -1.80 -6.27
N ALA A 118 -19.12 -2.54 -5.26
CA ALA A 118 -18.32 -1.99 -4.17
C ALA A 118 -17.01 -1.37 -4.68
N ALA A 119 -16.28 -2.09 -5.55
CA ALA A 119 -15.05 -1.59 -6.16
C ALA A 119 -15.29 -0.33 -7.01
N ASN A 120 -16.41 -0.25 -7.73
CA ASN A 120 -16.74 0.93 -8.51
C ASN A 120 -17.05 2.15 -7.62
N ARG A 121 -17.74 1.95 -6.50
CA ARG A 121 -17.95 3.02 -5.50
C ARG A 121 -16.64 3.52 -4.92
N THR A 122 -15.74 2.61 -4.53
CA THR A 122 -14.41 2.96 -4.04
C THR A 122 -13.61 3.74 -5.10
N ARG A 123 -13.64 3.30 -6.36
CA ARG A 123 -12.99 4.01 -7.47
C ARG A 123 -13.54 5.42 -7.69
N LEU A 124 -14.84 5.61 -7.53
CA LEU A 124 -15.45 6.94 -7.68
C LEU A 124 -15.05 7.86 -6.52
N SER A 125 -15.04 7.36 -5.28
CA SER A 125 -14.54 8.14 -4.14
C SER A 125 -13.04 8.45 -4.28
N GLU A 126 -12.22 7.46 -4.65
CA GLU A 126 -10.78 7.66 -4.89
C GLU A 126 -10.49 8.70 -5.99
N ARG A 127 -11.35 8.77 -7.03
CA ARG A 127 -11.23 9.81 -8.08
C ARG A 127 -11.55 11.20 -7.55
N ALA A 128 -12.60 11.31 -6.74
CA ALA A 128 -12.96 12.58 -6.10
C ALA A 128 -11.87 13.03 -5.12
N ASP A 129 -11.39 12.09 -4.30
CA ASP A 129 -10.29 12.33 -3.36
C ASP A 129 -9.00 12.72 -4.11
N TRP A 130 -8.72 12.07 -5.25
CA TRP A 130 -7.58 12.42 -6.10
C TRP A 130 -7.73 13.82 -6.72
N ALA A 131 -8.91 14.18 -7.20
CA ALA A 131 -9.14 15.50 -7.77
C ALA A 131 -8.96 16.60 -6.71
N GLN A 132 -9.50 16.41 -5.50
CA GLN A 132 -9.31 17.34 -4.39
C GLN A 132 -7.84 17.42 -3.98
N PHE A 133 -7.19 16.27 -3.81
CA PHE A 133 -5.77 16.17 -3.48
C PHE A 133 -4.89 16.91 -4.51
N THR A 134 -5.19 16.75 -5.80
CA THR A 134 -4.47 17.43 -6.87
C THR A 134 -4.70 18.94 -6.84
N ALA A 135 -5.95 19.36 -6.59
CA ALA A 135 -6.28 20.77 -6.45
C ALA A 135 -5.55 21.41 -5.26
N ASP A 136 -5.52 20.74 -4.11
CA ASP A 136 -4.80 21.19 -2.92
C ASP A 136 -3.28 21.33 -3.20
N ALA A 137 -2.68 20.32 -3.85
CA ALA A 137 -1.27 20.35 -4.20
C ALA A 137 -0.93 21.49 -5.17
N GLN A 138 -1.75 21.68 -6.21
CA GLN A 138 -1.56 22.74 -7.19
C GLN A 138 -1.76 24.14 -6.58
N ALA A 139 -2.75 24.29 -5.69
CA ALA A 139 -2.99 25.55 -5.00
C ALA A 139 -1.77 25.98 -4.16
N LEU A 140 -1.18 25.05 -3.41
CA LEU A 140 0.04 25.33 -2.64
C LEU A 140 1.25 25.60 -3.55
N MET A 141 1.41 24.82 -4.63
CA MET A 141 2.51 25.01 -5.56
C MET A 141 2.41 26.30 -6.39
N ALA A 142 1.22 26.88 -6.51
CA ALA A 142 1.06 28.21 -7.13
C ALA A 142 1.72 29.34 -6.33
N GLN A 143 1.97 29.12 -5.03
CA GLN A 143 2.68 30.05 -4.15
C GLN A 143 4.21 29.92 -4.28
N VAL A 144 4.70 28.81 -4.85
CA VAL A 144 6.13 28.53 -5.00
C VAL A 144 6.63 29.07 -6.33
N PRO A 145 7.59 30.03 -6.32
CA PRO A 145 8.21 30.54 -7.55
C PRO A 145 8.81 29.43 -8.39
N GLN A 146 8.71 29.55 -9.71
CA GLN A 146 9.13 28.48 -10.63
C GLN A 146 10.63 28.17 -10.53
N ASP A 147 11.43 29.19 -10.30
CA ASP A 147 12.89 29.12 -10.14
C ASP A 147 13.34 28.59 -8.76
N GLU A 148 12.41 28.40 -7.83
CA GLU A 148 12.68 27.84 -6.49
C GLU A 148 12.12 26.43 -6.28
N ARG A 149 11.49 25.84 -7.32
CA ARG A 149 10.86 24.52 -7.22
C ARG A 149 11.85 23.36 -7.12
N ASP A 150 13.08 23.56 -7.48
CA ASP A 150 14.17 22.61 -7.30
C ASP A 150 14.60 22.45 -5.82
N ARG A 151 14.21 23.41 -4.97
CA ARG A 151 14.45 23.40 -3.52
C ARG A 151 13.18 23.10 -2.70
N PHE A 152 12.33 22.27 -3.26
CA PHE A 152 11.07 21.87 -2.67
C PHE A 152 11.15 20.47 -2.02
N MET A 153 10.49 20.32 -0.87
CA MET A 153 10.37 19.06 -0.17
C MET A 153 8.95 18.88 0.40
N ALA A 154 8.45 17.64 0.37
CA ALA A 154 7.24 17.24 1.09
C ALA A 154 7.63 16.27 2.21
N TYR A 155 7.36 16.62 3.45
CA TYR A 155 7.70 15.83 4.62
C TYR A 155 6.45 15.12 5.18
N ARG A 156 6.55 13.78 5.37
CA ARG A 156 5.42 12.91 5.78
C ARG A 156 4.22 12.95 4.84
N VAL A 157 4.46 13.28 3.60
CA VAL A 157 3.46 13.34 2.54
C VAL A 157 3.64 12.16 1.59
N GLU A 158 2.55 11.66 1.02
CA GLU A 158 2.61 10.56 0.07
C GLU A 158 3.35 10.95 -1.22
N PRO A 159 4.10 10.02 -1.86
CA PRO A 159 4.87 10.32 -3.10
C PRO A 159 4.02 10.85 -4.24
N ARG A 160 2.73 10.47 -4.29
CA ARG A 160 1.79 10.99 -5.29
C ARG A 160 1.63 12.50 -5.22
N TRP A 161 2.01 13.13 -4.09
CA TRP A 161 1.98 14.57 -3.93
C TRP A 161 2.94 15.26 -4.92
N TYR A 162 4.14 14.71 -5.12
CA TYR A 162 5.11 15.23 -6.09
C TYR A 162 4.58 15.16 -7.53
N VAL A 163 3.79 14.11 -7.85
CA VAL A 163 3.13 13.99 -9.16
C VAL A 163 2.05 15.04 -9.33
N ALA A 164 1.23 15.27 -8.30
CA ALA A 164 0.15 16.27 -8.33
C ALA A 164 0.70 17.70 -8.34
N ALA A 165 1.83 17.93 -7.66
CA ALA A 165 2.54 19.21 -7.55
C ALA A 165 3.41 19.51 -8.76
N GLU A 166 3.65 18.54 -9.67
CA GLU A 166 4.60 18.63 -10.77
C GLU A 166 6.00 19.11 -10.31
N ALA A 167 6.46 18.58 -9.18
CA ALA A 167 7.72 18.94 -8.55
C ALA A 167 8.55 17.69 -8.25
N LEU A 168 9.86 17.89 -8.09
CA LEU A 168 10.79 16.86 -7.66
C LEU A 168 11.26 17.13 -6.24
N PRO A 169 11.50 16.06 -5.42
CA PRO A 169 12.08 16.24 -4.10
C PRO A 169 13.53 16.69 -4.20
N CYS A 170 13.95 17.67 -3.40
CA CYS A 170 15.34 18.10 -3.30
C CYS A 170 16.17 17.23 -2.34
N MET A 171 15.53 16.30 -1.60
CA MET A 171 16.20 15.44 -0.64
C MET A 171 16.06 13.97 -1.01
N ARG A 172 17.05 13.15 -0.65
CA ARG A 172 17.09 11.71 -0.89
C ARG A 172 15.92 10.98 -0.21
N PHE A 173 15.60 11.33 1.03
CA PHE A 173 14.50 10.71 1.80
C PHE A 173 13.22 11.52 1.64
N TYR A 174 12.57 11.36 0.51
CA TYR A 174 11.34 12.10 0.16
C TYR A 174 10.05 11.39 0.58
N PHE A 175 10.14 10.15 1.10
CA PHE A 175 8.97 9.32 1.45
C PHE A 175 9.26 8.40 2.62
N LEU A 176 8.24 8.17 3.48
CA LEU A 176 8.33 7.29 4.65
C LEU A 176 9.49 7.60 5.60
N GLN A 177 9.88 8.85 5.73
CA GLN A 177 11.05 9.29 6.46
C GLN A 177 11.15 8.65 7.86
N GLU A 178 10.07 8.77 8.67
CA GLU A 178 10.06 8.23 10.03
C GLU A 178 9.96 6.71 10.07
N VAL A 179 9.31 6.10 9.09
CA VAL A 179 9.26 4.63 8.96
C VAL A 179 10.63 4.07 8.61
N LEU A 180 11.36 4.77 7.73
CA LEU A 180 12.75 4.42 7.40
C LEU A 180 13.65 4.59 8.62
N ALA A 181 13.49 5.67 9.38
CA ALA A 181 14.24 5.95 10.60
C ALA A 181 13.96 4.96 11.73
N GLN A 182 12.74 4.41 11.84
CA GLN A 182 12.46 3.31 12.78
C GLN A 182 13.25 2.04 12.44
N ALA A 183 13.51 1.80 11.15
CA ALA A 183 14.28 0.66 10.70
C ALA A 183 15.80 0.87 10.79
N ASP A 184 16.23 2.13 10.59
CA ASP A 184 17.62 2.56 10.65
C ASP A 184 17.68 4.00 11.20
N PRO A 185 18.05 4.20 12.47
CA PRO A 185 18.13 5.53 13.09
C PRO A 185 19.04 6.51 12.36
N ALA A 186 20.08 6.03 11.65
CA ALA A 186 20.98 6.89 10.88
C ALA A 186 20.26 7.66 9.78
N VAL A 187 19.11 7.15 9.30
CA VAL A 187 18.27 7.86 8.34
C VAL A 187 17.74 9.19 8.91
N MET A 188 17.32 9.19 10.18
CA MET A 188 16.84 10.42 10.81
C MET A 188 17.98 11.41 11.05
N ASP A 189 19.16 10.91 11.40
CA ASP A 189 20.35 11.77 11.58
C ASP A 189 20.74 12.43 10.25
N GLU A 190 20.69 11.69 9.12
CA GLU A 190 20.93 12.24 7.78
C GLU A 190 19.85 13.28 7.38
N ILE A 191 18.59 13.02 7.71
CA ILE A 191 17.50 13.97 7.46
C ILE A 191 17.73 15.27 8.26
N VAL A 192 18.00 15.18 9.55
CA VAL A 192 18.27 16.33 10.40
C VAL A 192 19.48 17.10 9.89
N GLN A 193 20.58 16.41 9.58
CA GLN A 193 21.78 17.02 9.02
C GLN A 193 21.47 17.76 7.72
N THR A 194 20.66 17.19 6.82
CA THR A 194 20.30 17.87 5.57
C THR A 194 19.48 19.14 5.85
N PHE A 195 18.52 19.10 6.78
CA PHE A 195 17.79 20.31 7.18
C PHE A 195 18.66 21.37 7.83
N GLU A 196 19.78 21.02 8.44
CA GLU A 196 20.73 21.95 9.06
C GLU A 196 21.73 22.53 8.06
N THR A 197 22.18 21.72 7.10
CA THR A 197 23.28 22.12 6.18
C THR A 197 22.80 22.62 4.83
N ASP A 198 21.74 22.03 4.28
CA ASP A 198 21.14 22.37 2.99
C ASP A 198 19.60 22.30 3.06
N PRO A 199 18.96 23.18 3.85
CA PRO A 199 17.54 23.13 4.07
C PRO A 199 16.75 23.37 2.78
N PRO A 200 15.64 22.61 2.57
CA PRO A 200 14.67 22.93 1.53
C PRO A 200 14.16 24.37 1.70
N ARG A 201 14.09 25.15 0.63
CA ARG A 201 13.54 26.50 0.69
C ARG A 201 12.02 26.48 0.89
N TRP A 202 11.35 25.48 0.32
CA TRP A 202 9.93 25.27 0.41
C TRP A 202 9.64 23.87 0.96
N LEU A 203 8.76 23.83 1.95
CA LEU A 203 8.42 22.59 2.65
C LEU A 203 6.90 22.46 2.72
N VAL A 204 6.38 21.33 2.24
CA VAL A 204 4.98 20.92 2.51
C VAL A 204 4.97 19.86 3.58
N ILE A 205 4.16 20.05 4.59
CA ILE A 205 3.94 19.10 5.66
C ILE A 205 2.48 18.67 5.72
N TYR A 206 2.27 17.41 6.09
CA TYR A 206 0.92 16.91 6.40
C TYR A 206 0.54 17.36 7.81
N TYR A 207 -0.53 18.13 7.93
CA TYR A 207 -1.02 18.65 9.18
C TYR A 207 -2.40 18.08 9.52
N ASN A 208 -2.44 17.04 10.35
CA ASN A 208 -3.68 16.53 10.92
C ASN A 208 -3.48 16.25 12.40
N ARG A 209 -4.00 17.12 13.26
CA ARG A 209 -3.89 17.01 14.73
C ARG A 209 -4.42 15.70 15.30
N ALA A 210 -5.37 15.05 14.63
CA ALA A 210 -6.02 13.84 15.13
C ALA A 210 -5.25 12.55 14.85
N PHE A 211 -4.40 12.52 13.81
CA PHE A 211 -3.77 11.29 13.31
C PHE A 211 -2.25 11.34 13.25
N ASN A 212 -1.62 12.46 13.56
CA ASN A 212 -0.18 12.57 13.49
C ASN A 212 0.46 12.27 14.86
N PRO A 213 1.25 11.19 14.97
CA PRO A 213 2.23 11.13 16.03
C PRO A 213 3.15 12.36 15.89
N PRO A 214 3.70 12.89 16.99
CA PRO A 214 4.60 14.03 16.91
C PRO A 214 5.77 13.70 15.96
N TYR A 215 6.24 14.71 15.21
CA TYR A 215 7.49 14.58 14.47
C TYR A 215 8.64 14.23 15.43
N ASP A 216 9.74 13.70 14.88
CA ASP A 216 11.01 13.68 15.63
C ASP A 216 11.24 15.08 16.22
N ALA A 217 11.59 15.14 17.51
CA ALA A 217 11.68 16.42 18.23
C ALA A 217 12.67 17.41 17.59
N ARG A 218 13.75 16.90 16.99
CA ARG A 218 14.76 17.70 16.28
C ARG A 218 14.16 18.31 15.01
N VAL A 219 13.44 17.51 14.23
CA VAL A 219 12.76 17.97 13.02
C VAL A 219 11.67 18.98 13.35
N ALA A 220 10.89 18.74 14.42
CA ALA A 220 9.88 19.69 14.89
C ALA A 220 10.51 21.04 15.27
N ALA A 221 11.60 21.01 16.04
CA ALA A 221 12.33 22.21 16.43
C ALA A 221 12.88 23.00 15.23
N ILE A 222 13.38 22.30 14.21
CA ILE A 222 13.85 22.92 12.96
C ILE A 222 12.68 23.60 12.24
N PHE A 223 11.52 22.93 12.13
CA PHE A 223 10.35 23.53 11.45
C PHE A 223 9.86 24.78 12.16
N GLU A 224 9.76 24.75 13.49
CA GLU A 224 9.32 25.90 14.30
C GLU A 224 10.30 27.05 14.24
N THR A 225 11.61 26.76 14.28
CA THR A 225 12.65 27.78 14.35
C THR A 225 12.96 28.37 12.97
N ASN A 226 13.11 27.52 11.95
CA ASN A 226 13.71 27.92 10.67
C ASN A 226 12.66 28.23 9.58
N TYR A 227 11.40 27.80 9.75
CA TYR A 227 10.37 27.97 8.74
C TYR A 227 9.27 28.91 9.20
N GLU A 228 8.64 29.57 8.26
CA GLU A 228 7.43 30.36 8.45
C GLU A 228 6.26 29.77 7.64
N PHE A 229 5.07 29.88 8.18
CA PHE A 229 3.85 29.46 7.51
C PHE A 229 3.53 30.44 6.36
N VAL A 230 3.19 29.87 5.19
CA VAL A 230 2.78 30.64 4.01
C VAL A 230 1.31 30.43 3.71
N ASP A 231 0.87 29.18 3.56
CA ASP A 231 -0.50 28.86 3.17
C ASP A 231 -0.89 27.44 3.59
N ALA A 232 -2.18 27.11 3.49
CA ALA A 232 -2.70 25.78 3.75
C ALA A 232 -3.80 25.40 2.76
N ALA A 233 -3.78 24.14 2.30
CA ALA A 233 -4.85 23.56 1.49
C ALA A 233 -5.16 22.15 1.96
N GLY A 234 -6.42 21.86 2.25
CA GLY A 234 -6.86 20.58 2.81
C GLY A 234 -6.15 20.25 4.12
N GLN A 235 -5.36 19.18 4.10
CA GLN A 235 -4.60 18.71 5.26
C GLN A 235 -3.10 19.04 5.16
N TYR A 236 -2.71 19.92 4.25
CA TYR A 236 -1.33 20.27 3.97
C TYR A 236 -1.05 21.71 4.32
N GLN A 237 0.14 21.97 4.83
CA GLN A 237 0.65 23.31 5.08
C GLN A 237 1.91 23.54 4.25
N LEU A 238 2.00 24.69 3.62
CA LEU A 238 3.19 25.18 2.93
C LEU A 238 3.97 26.09 3.88
N LEU A 239 5.22 25.77 4.05
CA LEU A 239 6.16 26.51 4.85
C LEU A 239 7.29 27.03 3.94
N ARG A 240 7.85 28.17 4.26
CA ARG A 240 9.00 28.77 3.61
C ARG A 240 10.14 28.93 4.60
N LEU A 241 11.36 28.66 4.18
CA LEU A 241 12.57 28.92 4.97
C LEU A 241 12.67 30.43 5.22
N LYS A 242 12.88 30.82 6.49
CA LYS A 242 13.05 32.23 6.90
C LYS A 242 14.29 32.83 6.24
N GLU A 243 14.23 34.10 5.87
CA GLU A 243 15.34 34.80 5.28
C GLU A 243 16.52 34.94 6.26
N GLY A 244 17.75 34.90 5.73
CA GLY A 244 18.97 35.05 6.54
C GLY A 244 19.57 33.75 7.10
N LEU A 245 18.91 32.59 6.87
CA LEU A 245 19.52 31.31 7.16
C LEU A 245 20.41 30.88 5.96
N PRO A 246 21.56 30.19 6.22
CA PRO A 246 22.48 29.81 5.17
C PRO A 246 21.84 28.85 4.18
N CYS A 247 21.53 29.33 3.01
CA CYS A 247 21.23 28.55 1.81
C CYS A 247 22.46 28.71 0.89
N GLU A 248 23.52 27.95 1.12
CA GLU A 248 24.58 27.91 0.12
C GLU A 248 24.08 27.12 -1.09
N PRO A 249 24.10 27.71 -2.31
CA PRO A 249 23.82 26.91 -3.49
C PRO A 249 24.95 25.88 -3.64
N ASN A 250 24.63 24.62 -3.70
CA ASN A 250 25.58 23.60 -4.07
C ASN A 250 26.16 23.95 -5.44
N SER A 251 27.44 24.31 -5.45
CA SER A 251 28.26 24.56 -6.61
C SER A 251 28.55 23.29 -7.38
#